data_208ca243fa3d6e1616fc0779d036e845
#
_entry.id   208ca243fa3d6e1616fc0779d036e845
#
_cell.length_a   1.000
_cell.length_b   1.000
_cell.length_c   1.000
_cell.angle_alpha   90.00
_cell.angle_beta   90.00
_cell.angle_gamma   90.00
#
_symmetry.space_group_name_H-M   'P 1'
#
loop_
_entity.id
_entity.type
_entity.pdbx_description
1 polymer ?
#
loop_
_entity_poly.entity_id
_entity_poly.type
_entity_poly.pdbx_seq_one_letter_code
_entity_poly.pdbx_strand_id
1 'polypeptide(L)'
;MKKILVVLVICVTSVATAQDRYTNGMQKAFQLWGEQKPTEASNLFERIAMAEQDNWIPHYYVAHVNTIHSFGEKDFEKLSKQLEKAKEFLDLAKAISPDNPELMVLEALINTAWIAYDGATYGMTLSGKNFQLYEQALAMAPQNPRVVLSKAEWEMGSAKYFGKDVTPYCKDVEKSLELFANFSNDTPFYPSWGKDRAEVVLNQCGE
;
A
#
# COMPACT_ATOMS: atom_id res chain seq x y z
N MET A 1 -17.94 -2.60 -46.46
CA MET A 1 -17.25 -3.60 -45.62
C MET A 1 -15.77 -3.27 -45.38
N LYS A 2 -14.96 -2.83 -46.36
CA LYS A 2 -13.51 -2.50 -46.14
C LYS A 2 -13.24 -1.36 -45.15
N LYS A 3 -14.14 -0.34 -45.04
CA LYS A 3 -13.95 0.80 -44.11
C LYS A 3 -14.15 0.41 -42.64
N ILE A 4 -15.02 -0.57 -42.34
CA ILE A 4 -15.27 -1.04 -40.96
C ILE A 4 -14.04 -1.84 -40.45
N LEU A 5 -13.40 -2.60 -41.32
CA LEU A 5 -12.22 -3.40 -40.97
C LEU A 5 -11.01 -2.53 -40.58
N VAL A 6 -10.82 -1.39 -41.26
CA VAL A 6 -9.71 -0.45 -40.98
C VAL A 6 -9.91 0.23 -39.62
N VAL A 7 -11.14 0.61 -39.24
CA VAL A 7 -11.43 1.21 -37.93
C VAL A 7 -11.17 0.20 -36.79
N LEU A 8 -11.53 -1.05 -36.96
CA LEU A 8 -11.31 -2.12 -35.97
C LEU A 8 -9.81 -2.38 -35.74
N VAL A 9 -9.00 -2.36 -36.79
CA VAL A 9 -7.53 -2.57 -36.70
C VAL A 9 -6.85 -1.39 -35.98
N ILE A 10 -7.30 -0.16 -36.21
CA ILE A 10 -6.74 1.04 -35.54
C ILE A 10 -7.06 1.01 -34.02
N CYS A 11 -8.24 0.56 -33.62
CA CYS A 11 -8.61 0.43 -32.20
C CYS A 11 -7.77 -0.62 -31.49
N VAL A 12 -7.47 -1.77 -32.11
CA VAL A 12 -6.66 -2.84 -31.49
C VAL A 12 -5.20 -2.43 -31.31
N THR A 13 -4.61 -1.71 -32.25
CA THR A 13 -3.21 -1.23 -32.13
C THR A 13 -3.05 -0.16 -31.06
N SER A 14 -4.04 0.71 -30.85
CA SER A 14 -3.96 1.75 -29.81
C SER A 14 -4.05 1.18 -28.39
N VAL A 15 -4.81 0.13 -28.17
CA VAL A 15 -4.91 -0.54 -26.85
C VAL A 15 -3.60 -1.24 -26.50
N ALA A 16 -2.96 -1.93 -27.44
CA ALA A 16 -1.69 -2.62 -27.20
C ALA A 16 -0.58 -1.63 -26.81
N THR A 17 -0.47 -0.48 -27.50
CA THR A 17 0.55 0.54 -27.18
C THR A 17 0.29 1.25 -25.84
N ALA A 18 -0.96 1.39 -25.40
CA ALA A 18 -1.30 1.96 -24.09
C ALA A 18 -0.89 0.98 -22.97
N GLN A 19 -1.19 -0.31 -23.12
CA GLN A 19 -0.80 -1.33 -22.15
C GLN A 19 0.72 -1.45 -22.00
N ASP A 20 1.47 -1.36 -23.10
CA ASP A 20 2.94 -1.37 -23.08
C ASP A 20 3.49 -0.14 -22.31
N ARG A 21 2.90 1.04 -22.51
CA ARG A 21 3.31 2.27 -21.80
C ARG A 21 3.06 2.16 -20.30
N TYR A 22 1.88 1.66 -19.91
CA TYR A 22 1.54 1.41 -18.52
C TYR A 22 2.55 0.46 -17.88
N THR A 23 2.75 -0.71 -18.50
CA THR A 23 3.65 -1.74 -17.97
C THR A 23 5.08 -1.23 -17.82
N ASN A 24 5.63 -0.61 -18.87
CA ASN A 24 7.00 -0.07 -18.85
C ASN A 24 7.14 1.07 -17.84
N GLY A 25 6.13 1.93 -17.73
CA GLY A 25 6.09 3.02 -16.74
C GLY A 25 6.12 2.49 -15.32
N MET A 26 5.24 1.54 -14.98
CA MET A 26 5.19 0.92 -13.66
C MET A 26 6.49 0.21 -13.31
N GLN A 27 7.04 -0.60 -14.21
CA GLN A 27 8.33 -1.27 -14.00
C GLN A 27 9.46 -0.26 -13.71
N LYS A 28 9.52 0.84 -14.47
CA LYS A 28 10.50 1.90 -14.25
C LYS A 28 10.33 2.60 -12.91
N ALA A 29 9.10 2.85 -12.48
CA ALA A 29 8.81 3.44 -11.19
C ALA A 29 9.24 2.51 -10.03
N PHE A 30 8.96 1.22 -10.12
CA PHE A 30 9.46 0.23 -9.16
C PHE A 30 10.99 0.13 -9.15
N GLN A 31 11.63 0.20 -10.32
CA GLN A 31 13.10 0.23 -10.40
C GLN A 31 13.67 1.45 -9.63
N LEU A 32 13.11 2.64 -9.86
CA LEU A 32 13.54 3.86 -9.15
C LEU A 32 13.35 3.71 -7.63
N TRP A 33 12.24 3.12 -7.20
CA TRP A 33 12.00 2.87 -5.77
C TRP A 33 13.04 1.88 -5.19
N GLY A 34 13.32 0.79 -5.88
CA GLY A 34 14.37 -0.17 -5.51
C GLY A 34 15.78 0.44 -5.49
N GLU A 35 16.04 1.45 -6.33
CA GLU A 35 17.29 2.23 -6.35
C GLU A 35 17.35 3.29 -5.22
N GLN A 36 16.44 3.27 -4.26
CA GLN A 36 16.34 4.25 -3.15
C GLN A 36 16.10 5.70 -3.62
N LYS A 37 15.32 5.85 -4.70
CA LYS A 37 14.90 7.14 -5.26
C LYS A 37 13.38 7.35 -5.08
N PRO A 38 12.87 7.42 -3.84
CA PRO A 38 11.42 7.42 -3.57
C PRO A 38 10.70 8.62 -4.19
N THR A 39 11.32 9.79 -4.21
CA THR A 39 10.72 10.99 -4.81
C THR A 39 10.54 10.84 -6.33
N GLU A 40 11.54 10.30 -7.03
CA GLU A 40 11.47 10.07 -8.48
C GLU A 40 10.44 8.97 -8.79
N ALA A 41 10.40 7.91 -8.00
CA ALA A 41 9.42 6.84 -8.11
C ALA A 41 7.99 7.37 -7.92
N SER A 42 7.75 8.12 -6.83
CA SER A 42 6.47 8.76 -6.57
C SER A 42 6.00 9.65 -7.72
N ASN A 43 6.88 10.51 -8.25
CA ASN A 43 6.56 11.39 -9.37
C ASN A 43 6.26 10.62 -10.67
N LEU A 44 6.87 9.46 -10.86
CA LEU A 44 6.58 8.62 -12.03
C LEU A 44 5.25 7.88 -11.86
N PHE A 45 4.97 7.30 -10.68
CA PHE A 45 3.66 6.72 -10.37
C PHE A 45 2.53 7.74 -10.51
N GLU A 46 2.72 8.98 -10.06
CA GLU A 46 1.75 10.07 -10.20
C GLU A 46 1.42 10.36 -11.67
N ARG A 47 2.43 10.46 -12.55
CA ARG A 47 2.20 10.65 -13.99
C ARG A 47 1.43 9.49 -14.61
N ILE A 48 1.68 8.26 -14.15
CA ILE A 48 0.94 7.08 -14.60
C ILE A 48 -0.50 7.14 -14.08
N ALA A 49 -0.71 7.50 -12.81
CA ALA A 49 -2.02 7.65 -12.21
C ALA A 49 -2.90 8.68 -12.96
N MET A 50 -2.29 9.79 -13.39
CA MET A 50 -3.00 10.80 -14.19
C MET A 50 -3.38 10.31 -15.59
N ALA A 51 -2.63 9.35 -16.15
CA ALA A 51 -2.93 8.75 -17.46
C ALA A 51 -3.93 7.59 -17.36
N GLU A 52 -3.95 6.88 -16.23
CA GLU A 52 -4.75 5.67 -15.97
C GLU A 52 -5.82 5.97 -14.91
N GLN A 53 -6.70 6.94 -15.20
CA GLN A 53 -7.63 7.50 -14.22
C GLN A 53 -8.62 6.50 -13.60
N ASP A 54 -8.92 5.41 -14.31
CA ASP A 54 -9.83 4.35 -13.85
C ASP A 54 -9.09 3.19 -13.16
N ASN A 55 -7.76 3.32 -12.95
CA ASN A 55 -6.92 2.31 -12.31
C ASN A 55 -6.42 2.81 -10.96
N TRP A 56 -6.88 2.17 -9.87
CA TRP A 56 -6.50 2.54 -8.51
C TRP A 56 -5.03 2.23 -8.16
N ILE A 57 -4.37 1.32 -8.88
CA ILE A 57 -3.04 0.80 -8.53
C ILE A 57 -1.94 1.86 -8.60
N PRO A 58 -1.80 2.69 -9.65
CA PRO A 58 -0.80 3.75 -9.66
C PRO A 58 -1.02 4.77 -8.53
N HIS A 59 -2.27 5.13 -8.24
CA HIS A 59 -2.62 6.02 -7.12
C HIS A 59 -2.20 5.41 -5.77
N TYR A 60 -2.46 4.11 -5.58
CA TYR A 60 -2.00 3.35 -4.43
C TYR A 60 -0.48 3.47 -4.25
N TYR A 61 0.31 3.31 -5.31
CA TYR A 61 1.77 3.36 -5.19
C TYR A 61 2.31 4.77 -4.94
N VAL A 62 1.67 5.82 -5.43
CA VAL A 62 2.01 7.18 -4.98
C VAL A 62 1.82 7.31 -3.47
N ALA A 63 0.68 6.90 -2.96
CA ALA A 63 0.38 6.95 -1.52
C ALA A 63 1.36 6.07 -0.72
N HIS A 64 1.58 4.83 -1.16
CA HIS A 64 2.43 3.87 -0.46
C HIS A 64 3.90 4.33 -0.38
N VAL A 65 4.49 4.77 -1.49
CA VAL A 65 5.89 5.27 -1.51
C VAL A 65 6.07 6.45 -0.56
N ASN A 66 5.16 7.43 -0.59
CA ASN A 66 5.24 8.59 0.29
C ASN A 66 5.06 8.20 1.76
N THR A 67 4.16 7.26 2.06
CA THR A 67 3.96 6.75 3.42
C THR A 67 5.20 6.03 3.94
N ILE A 68 5.77 5.11 3.16
CA ILE A 68 6.99 4.37 3.58
C ILE A 68 8.17 5.34 3.75
N HIS A 69 8.31 6.32 2.87
CA HIS A 69 9.39 7.30 2.94
C HIS A 69 9.25 8.29 4.12
N SER A 70 8.07 8.45 4.67
CA SER A 70 7.83 9.32 5.84
C SER A 70 8.31 8.72 7.16
N PHE A 71 8.43 7.39 7.26
CA PHE A 71 8.90 6.75 8.48
C PHE A 71 10.35 7.13 8.79
N GLY A 72 10.55 7.70 9.98
CA GLY A 72 11.86 8.17 10.42
C GLY A 72 12.20 9.60 10.02
N GLU A 73 11.36 10.29 9.22
CA GLU A 73 11.50 11.73 8.97
C GLU A 73 11.26 12.49 10.28
N LYS A 74 12.14 13.42 10.60
CA LYS A 74 12.07 14.25 11.83
C LYS A 74 11.61 15.67 11.57
N ASP A 75 11.70 16.11 10.33
CA ASP A 75 11.24 17.42 9.89
C ASP A 75 9.73 17.37 9.65
N PHE A 76 8.97 18.08 10.48
CA PHE A 76 7.51 18.09 10.40
C PHE A 76 6.98 18.56 9.05
N GLU A 77 7.60 19.56 8.43
CA GLU A 77 7.13 20.11 7.16
C GLU A 77 7.31 19.08 6.04
N LYS A 78 8.42 18.35 6.03
CA LYS A 78 8.65 17.27 5.06
C LYS A 78 7.72 16.10 5.28
N LEU A 79 7.58 15.64 6.53
CA LEU A 79 6.67 14.56 6.89
C LEU A 79 5.22 14.90 6.51
N SER A 80 4.77 16.12 6.86
CA SER A 80 3.40 16.58 6.54
C SER A 80 3.15 16.56 5.04
N LYS A 81 4.06 17.12 4.24
CA LYS A 81 3.95 17.10 2.76
C LYS A 81 3.88 15.68 2.18
N GLN A 82 4.68 14.75 2.73
CA GLN A 82 4.66 13.35 2.30
C GLN A 82 3.32 12.68 2.63
N LEU A 83 2.84 12.83 3.86
CA LEU A 83 1.61 12.19 4.30
C LEU A 83 0.34 12.85 3.75
N GLU A 84 0.35 14.16 3.52
CA GLU A 84 -0.73 14.86 2.80
C GLU A 84 -0.83 14.36 1.36
N LYS A 85 0.31 14.26 0.64
CA LYS A 85 0.32 13.66 -0.70
C LYS A 85 -0.13 12.21 -0.68
N ALA A 86 0.30 11.41 0.30
CA ALA A 86 -0.14 10.04 0.46
C ALA A 86 -1.66 9.95 0.65
N LYS A 87 -2.23 10.81 1.50
CA LYS A 87 -3.67 10.86 1.74
C LYS A 87 -4.47 11.28 0.51
N GLU A 88 -4.02 12.29 -0.21
CA GLU A 88 -4.65 12.75 -1.47
C GLU A 88 -4.76 11.60 -2.48
N PHE A 89 -3.66 10.90 -2.75
CA PHE A 89 -3.66 9.81 -3.71
C PHE A 89 -4.38 8.56 -3.21
N LEU A 90 -4.40 8.31 -1.90
CA LEU A 90 -5.25 7.29 -1.31
C LEU A 90 -6.74 7.60 -1.54
N ASP A 91 -7.16 8.85 -1.39
CA ASP A 91 -8.56 9.24 -1.60
C ASP A 91 -8.97 9.08 -3.06
N LEU A 92 -8.09 9.42 -4.01
CA LEU A 92 -8.31 9.14 -5.43
C LEU A 92 -8.43 7.63 -5.70
N ALA A 93 -7.54 6.81 -5.12
CA ALA A 93 -7.63 5.35 -5.24
C ALA A 93 -8.94 4.80 -4.67
N LYS A 94 -9.39 5.31 -3.52
CA LYS A 94 -10.67 4.92 -2.89
C LYS A 94 -11.89 5.32 -3.71
N ALA A 95 -11.83 6.44 -4.41
CA ALA A 95 -12.90 6.84 -5.33
C ALA A 95 -13.04 5.87 -6.52
N ILE A 96 -11.93 5.27 -6.98
CA ILE A 96 -11.93 4.28 -8.07
C ILE A 96 -12.30 2.89 -7.57
N SER A 97 -11.78 2.49 -6.39
CA SER A 97 -11.97 1.17 -5.81
C SER A 97 -12.46 1.29 -4.36
N PRO A 98 -13.73 1.62 -4.15
CA PRO A 98 -14.31 1.68 -2.82
C PRO A 98 -14.30 0.28 -2.17
N ASP A 99 -14.29 0.26 -0.85
CA ASP A 99 -14.31 -0.99 -0.04
C ASP A 99 -13.15 -1.96 -0.38
N ASN A 100 -11.99 -1.43 -0.80
CA ASN A 100 -10.81 -2.21 -1.11
C ASN A 100 -9.95 -2.44 0.15
N PRO A 101 -9.73 -3.69 0.60
CA PRO A 101 -8.95 -3.99 1.79
C PRO A 101 -7.50 -3.48 1.74
N GLU A 102 -6.86 -3.45 0.56
CA GLU A 102 -5.51 -2.90 0.38
C GLU A 102 -5.46 -1.40 0.68
N LEU A 103 -6.52 -0.67 0.33
CA LEU A 103 -6.62 0.77 0.59
C LEU A 103 -6.93 1.06 2.07
N MET A 104 -7.66 0.18 2.74
CA MET A 104 -7.88 0.27 4.19
C MET A 104 -6.58 0.04 4.95
N VAL A 105 -5.78 -0.95 4.55
CA VAL A 105 -4.44 -1.20 5.11
C VAL A 105 -3.53 0.01 4.90
N LEU A 106 -3.53 0.60 3.70
CA LEU A 106 -2.72 1.78 3.40
C LEU A 106 -3.15 3.01 4.21
N GLU A 107 -4.47 3.21 4.42
CA GLU A 107 -4.97 4.29 5.28
C GLU A 107 -4.48 4.11 6.73
N ALA A 108 -4.57 2.89 7.25
CA ALA A 108 -4.06 2.59 8.59
C ALA A 108 -2.55 2.79 8.68
N LEU A 109 -1.79 2.52 7.62
CA LEU A 109 -0.35 2.75 7.57
C LEU A 109 0.00 4.25 7.56
N ILE A 110 -0.75 5.08 6.82
CA ILE A 110 -0.62 6.55 6.87
C ILE A 110 -0.88 7.07 8.29
N ASN A 111 -1.95 6.61 8.91
CA ASN A 111 -2.25 6.98 10.30
C ASN A 111 -1.14 6.53 11.27
N THR A 112 -0.57 5.34 11.04
CA THR A 112 0.56 4.82 11.83
C THR A 112 1.80 5.68 11.68
N ALA A 113 2.07 6.22 10.50
CA ALA A 113 3.19 7.14 10.29
C ALA A 113 3.03 8.45 11.09
N TRP A 114 1.82 9.02 11.15
CA TRP A 114 1.52 10.16 12.00
C TRP A 114 1.71 9.84 13.50
N ILE A 115 1.22 8.68 13.95
CA ILE A 115 1.37 8.23 15.34
C ILE A 115 2.84 7.98 15.70
N ALA A 116 3.61 7.40 14.76
CA ALA A 116 5.03 7.13 14.95
C ALA A 116 5.86 8.43 15.06
N TYR A 117 5.42 9.49 14.37
CA TYR A 117 6.06 10.80 14.47
C TYR A 117 5.75 11.48 15.83
N ASP A 118 4.49 11.55 16.22
CA ASP A 118 4.05 12.12 17.50
C ASP A 118 2.83 11.35 18.05
N GLY A 119 3.13 10.33 18.84
CA GLY A 119 2.11 9.48 19.48
C GLY A 119 1.25 10.23 20.50
N ALA A 120 1.77 11.27 21.12
CA ALA A 120 1.00 12.08 22.09
C ALA A 120 -0.10 12.87 21.38
N THR A 121 0.20 13.47 20.24
CA THR A 121 -0.75 14.28 19.45
C THR A 121 -1.73 13.39 18.67
N TYR A 122 -1.24 12.37 17.98
CA TYR A 122 -2.04 11.61 17.02
C TYR A 122 -2.59 10.30 17.54
N GLY A 123 -2.00 9.73 18.60
CA GLY A 123 -2.35 8.41 19.11
C GLY A 123 -3.81 8.29 19.52
N MET A 124 -4.33 9.23 20.30
CA MET A 124 -5.72 9.19 20.78
C MET A 124 -6.76 9.24 19.67
N THR A 125 -6.50 10.01 18.61
CA THR A 125 -7.47 10.20 17.51
C THR A 125 -7.37 9.14 16.43
N LEU A 126 -6.17 8.63 16.13
CA LEU A 126 -5.94 7.75 15.00
C LEU A 126 -5.92 6.26 15.37
N SER A 127 -5.60 5.90 16.64
CA SER A 127 -5.55 4.48 17.02
C SER A 127 -6.90 3.78 16.91
N GLY A 128 -7.98 4.44 17.33
CA GLY A 128 -9.33 3.89 17.18
C GLY A 128 -9.75 3.71 15.72
N LYS A 129 -9.34 4.64 14.84
CA LYS A 129 -9.57 4.53 13.40
C LYS A 129 -8.80 3.35 12.79
N ASN A 130 -7.53 3.17 13.18
CA ASN A 130 -6.73 2.06 12.70
C ASN A 130 -7.33 0.71 13.10
N PHE A 131 -7.77 0.59 14.35
CA PHE A 131 -8.47 -0.62 14.79
C PHE A 131 -9.68 -0.92 13.90
N GLN A 132 -10.53 0.06 13.63
CA GLN A 132 -11.71 -0.11 12.77
C GLN A 132 -11.32 -0.50 11.33
N LEU A 133 -10.30 0.15 10.75
CA LEU A 133 -9.82 -0.14 9.40
C LEU A 133 -9.32 -1.59 9.28
N TYR A 134 -8.52 -2.05 10.24
CA TYR A 134 -8.00 -3.42 10.22
C TYR A 134 -9.10 -4.47 10.45
N GLU A 135 -10.07 -4.21 11.36
CA GLU A 135 -11.20 -5.12 11.55
C GLU A 135 -12.06 -5.22 10.29
N GLN A 136 -12.34 -4.09 9.63
CA GLN A 136 -13.09 -4.08 8.37
C GLN A 136 -12.33 -4.81 7.25
N ALA A 137 -11.04 -4.50 7.07
CA ALA A 137 -10.20 -5.14 6.05
C ALA A 137 -10.12 -6.66 6.28
N LEU A 138 -9.96 -7.10 7.53
CA LEU A 138 -9.91 -8.52 7.87
C LEU A 138 -11.26 -9.23 7.64
N ALA A 139 -12.38 -8.58 7.97
CA ALA A 139 -13.72 -9.12 7.70
C ALA A 139 -13.97 -9.31 6.19
N MET A 140 -13.45 -8.39 5.35
CA MET A 140 -13.61 -8.43 3.89
C MET A 140 -12.65 -9.41 3.22
N ALA A 141 -11.40 -9.48 3.71
CA ALA A 141 -10.33 -10.24 3.06
C ALA A 141 -9.49 -11.04 4.10
N PRO A 142 -10.08 -12.03 4.80
CA PRO A 142 -9.39 -12.77 5.87
C PRO A 142 -8.22 -13.66 5.36
N GLN A 143 -8.12 -13.85 4.05
CA GLN A 143 -7.05 -14.60 3.39
C GLN A 143 -6.03 -13.69 2.68
N ASN A 144 -6.16 -12.38 2.79
CA ASN A 144 -5.17 -11.46 2.27
C ASN A 144 -3.98 -11.36 3.25
N PRO A 145 -2.77 -11.78 2.84
CA PRO A 145 -1.61 -11.83 3.73
C PRO A 145 -1.21 -10.44 4.26
N ARG A 146 -1.38 -9.38 3.47
CA ARG A 146 -1.05 -8.02 3.89
C ARG A 146 -2.00 -7.47 4.94
N VAL A 147 -3.28 -7.81 4.84
CA VAL A 147 -4.28 -7.47 5.86
C VAL A 147 -3.92 -8.12 7.19
N VAL A 148 -3.63 -9.43 7.18
CA VAL A 148 -3.29 -10.19 8.39
C VAL A 148 -1.98 -9.68 9.00
N LEU A 149 -0.94 -9.50 8.17
CA LEU A 149 0.36 -8.99 8.64
C LEU A 149 0.23 -7.59 9.24
N SER A 150 -0.38 -6.66 8.51
CA SER A 150 -0.42 -5.25 8.93
C SER A 150 -1.24 -5.07 10.21
N LYS A 151 -2.32 -5.85 10.39
CA LYS A 151 -3.06 -5.88 11.65
C LYS A 151 -2.18 -6.40 12.79
N ALA A 152 -1.48 -7.51 12.59
CA ALA A 152 -0.59 -8.08 13.61
C ALA A 152 0.52 -7.08 14.00
N GLU A 153 1.17 -6.43 13.03
CA GLU A 153 2.20 -5.42 13.32
C GLU A 153 1.65 -4.22 14.08
N TRP A 154 0.44 -3.77 13.74
CA TRP A 154 -0.23 -2.70 14.47
C TRP A 154 -0.51 -3.07 15.92
N GLU A 155 -1.02 -4.27 16.16
CA GLU A 155 -1.30 -4.78 17.51
C GLU A 155 -0.02 -4.99 18.32
N MET A 156 1.04 -5.53 17.69
CA MET A 156 2.38 -5.66 18.31
C MET A 156 2.97 -4.28 18.68
N GLY A 157 2.89 -3.32 17.78
CA GLY A 157 3.34 -1.94 18.03
C GLY A 157 2.58 -1.29 19.20
N SER A 158 1.27 -1.47 19.24
CA SER A 158 0.41 -1.01 20.34
C SER A 158 0.77 -1.71 21.67
N ALA A 159 0.94 -3.04 21.65
CA ALA A 159 1.33 -3.79 22.83
C ALA A 159 2.69 -3.33 23.38
N LYS A 160 3.68 -3.15 22.53
CA LYS A 160 5.00 -2.61 22.90
C LYS A 160 4.89 -1.21 23.55
N TYR A 161 4.09 -0.32 22.97
CA TYR A 161 3.89 1.02 23.50
C TYR A 161 3.33 1.01 24.92
N PHE A 162 2.43 0.07 25.23
CA PHE A 162 1.83 -0.09 26.57
C PHE A 162 2.59 -1.07 27.48
N GLY A 163 3.79 -1.52 27.10
CA GLY A 163 4.58 -2.47 27.87
C GLY A 163 3.94 -3.87 28.01
N LYS A 164 3.11 -4.26 27.06
CA LYS A 164 2.42 -5.56 27.03
C LYS A 164 3.20 -6.56 26.19
N ASP A 165 2.94 -7.86 26.47
CA ASP A 165 3.48 -8.98 25.70
C ASP A 165 2.99 -8.95 24.23
N VAL A 166 3.93 -9.16 23.30
CA VAL A 166 3.66 -9.21 21.85
C VAL A 166 3.48 -10.64 21.33
N THR A 167 3.87 -11.65 22.12
CA THR A 167 3.83 -13.07 21.74
C THR A 167 2.48 -13.54 21.19
N PRO A 168 1.31 -13.06 21.72
CA PRO A 168 0.02 -13.47 21.18
C PRO A 168 -0.18 -13.18 19.69
N TYR A 169 0.46 -12.12 19.18
CA TYR A 169 0.31 -11.65 17.79
C TYR A 169 1.25 -12.37 16.81
N CYS A 170 2.26 -13.07 17.31
CA CYS A 170 3.22 -13.82 16.49
C CYS A 170 2.53 -14.89 15.63
N LYS A 171 1.47 -15.51 16.15
CA LYS A 171 0.67 -16.49 15.39
C LYS A 171 0.02 -15.88 14.14
N ASP A 172 -0.38 -14.62 14.19
CA ASP A 172 -0.95 -13.94 13.03
C ASP A 172 0.15 -13.58 12.01
N VAL A 173 1.38 -13.31 12.47
CA VAL A 173 2.53 -13.14 11.58
C VAL A 173 2.87 -14.46 10.88
N GLU A 174 2.92 -15.59 11.60
CA GLU A 174 3.09 -16.94 11.03
C GLU A 174 2.01 -17.23 9.99
N LYS A 175 0.74 -17.01 10.35
CA LYS A 175 -0.37 -17.18 9.43
C LYS A 175 -0.23 -16.30 8.17
N SER A 176 0.26 -15.07 8.30
CA SER A 176 0.48 -14.20 7.15
C SER A 176 1.51 -14.79 6.18
N LEU A 177 2.58 -15.43 6.67
CA LEU A 177 3.58 -16.11 5.84
C LEU A 177 3.00 -17.29 5.08
N GLU A 178 2.16 -18.11 5.72
CA GLU A 178 1.44 -19.21 5.07
C GLU A 178 0.54 -18.68 3.95
N LEU A 179 -0.16 -17.56 4.22
CA LEU A 179 -1.01 -16.89 3.22
C LEU A 179 -0.17 -16.32 2.07
N PHE A 180 0.98 -15.69 2.33
CA PHE A 180 1.88 -15.20 1.27
C PHE A 180 2.36 -16.32 0.33
N ALA A 181 2.56 -17.53 0.85
CA ALA A 181 2.99 -18.67 0.04
C ALA A 181 1.95 -19.09 -1.01
N ASN A 182 0.67 -18.83 -0.75
CA ASN A 182 -0.46 -19.25 -1.57
C ASN A 182 -1.21 -18.08 -2.21
N PHE A 183 -0.82 -16.84 -1.94
CA PHE A 183 -1.50 -15.66 -2.46
C PHE A 183 -1.10 -15.37 -3.90
N SER A 184 -2.09 -15.29 -4.77
CA SER A 184 -1.92 -14.84 -6.16
C SER A 184 -3.01 -13.82 -6.51
N ASN A 185 -2.70 -12.91 -7.40
CA ASN A 185 -3.64 -11.98 -7.99
C ASN A 185 -3.21 -11.69 -9.43
N ASP A 186 -4.13 -11.89 -10.38
CA ASP A 186 -3.84 -11.76 -11.81
C ASP A 186 -3.82 -10.30 -12.30
N THR A 187 -4.20 -9.34 -11.43
CA THR A 187 -4.18 -7.92 -11.79
C THR A 187 -2.73 -7.43 -11.87
N PRO A 188 -2.29 -6.88 -13.01
CA PRO A 188 -0.93 -6.39 -13.16
C PRO A 188 -0.57 -5.36 -12.08
N PHE A 189 0.61 -5.53 -11.47
CA PHE A 189 1.11 -4.67 -10.41
C PHE A 189 0.26 -4.58 -9.14
N TYR A 190 -0.65 -5.55 -8.93
CA TYR A 190 -1.34 -5.66 -7.65
C TYR A 190 -0.31 -5.66 -6.49
N PRO A 191 -0.59 -5.07 -5.33
CA PRO A 191 0.34 -5.05 -4.21
C PRO A 191 0.91 -6.44 -3.89
N SER A 192 2.26 -6.54 -3.87
CA SER A 192 2.98 -7.81 -3.67
C SER A 192 4.02 -7.75 -2.56
N TRP A 193 4.10 -6.63 -1.83
CA TRP A 193 4.99 -6.44 -0.68
C TRP A 193 4.50 -7.22 0.55
N GLY A 194 5.37 -7.33 1.54
CA GLY A 194 5.03 -7.76 2.88
C GLY A 194 5.64 -9.10 3.30
N LYS A 195 5.96 -10.01 2.37
CA LYS A 195 6.53 -11.32 2.72
C LYS A 195 7.87 -11.17 3.48
N ASP A 196 8.82 -10.43 2.92
CA ASP A 196 10.13 -10.22 3.56
C ASP A 196 9.96 -9.50 4.92
N ARG A 197 8.97 -8.60 5.01
CA ARG A 197 8.65 -7.93 6.27
C ARG A 197 8.10 -8.90 7.31
N ALA A 198 7.21 -9.82 6.92
CA ALA A 198 6.68 -10.85 7.81
C ALA A 198 7.78 -11.76 8.35
N GLU A 199 8.75 -12.13 7.52
CA GLU A 199 9.93 -12.91 7.92
C GLU A 199 10.77 -12.17 8.98
N VAL A 200 11.00 -10.85 8.77
CA VAL A 200 11.73 -10.02 9.75
C VAL A 200 10.97 -9.89 11.07
N VAL A 201 9.64 -9.68 11.01
CA VAL A 201 8.81 -9.56 12.22
C VAL A 201 8.76 -10.88 12.99
N LEU A 202 8.64 -12.01 12.29
CA LEU A 202 8.61 -13.33 12.91
C LEU A 202 9.92 -13.66 13.65
N ASN A 203 11.07 -13.28 13.09
CA ASN A 203 12.36 -13.46 13.77
C ASN A 203 12.43 -12.70 15.11
N GLN A 204 11.73 -11.57 15.24
CA GLN A 204 11.64 -10.80 16.49
C GLN A 204 10.69 -11.44 17.52
N CYS A 205 9.85 -12.38 17.11
CA CYS A 205 8.95 -13.12 17.98
C CYS A 205 9.67 -14.24 18.79
N GLY A 206 10.85 -14.64 18.37
CA GLY A 206 11.64 -15.69 19.03
C GLY A 206 12.68 -15.16 20.02
N GLU A 207 12.79 -13.82 20.15
CA GLU A 207 13.68 -13.16 21.11
C GLU A 207 12.92 -12.74 22.37
#